data_39b3d1dce44dd38883de41c2086eefc2
#
_entry.id   39b3d1dce44dd38883de41c2086eefc2
#
_cell.length_a   1.000
_cell.length_b   1.000
_cell.length_c   1.000
_cell.angle_alpha   90.00
_cell.angle_beta   90.00
_cell.angle_gamma   90.00
#
_symmetry.space_group_name_H-M   'P 1'
#
loop_
_entity.id
_entity.type
_entity.pdbx_description
1 polymer ?
#
loop_
_entity_poly.entity_id
_entity_poly.type
_entity_poly.pdbx_seq_one_letter_code
_entity_poly.pdbx_strand_id
1 'polypeptide(L)'
;MCGIVGHVACQASQRSRQVVLDGLSRLEYRGYDSAGIALARPGELDVIKAVGKLVNLREAVDSEAPADAYAGIGHTRWATHGRPTVTNAHPHVSPDGRFALVHNGIIENADKLRTRLRAQGAVFASETDTEVVVHLLARAYDQADAASYTEEIAGLSGTDEAVARRLVVAMREVTAELEGTFTLLALSTESPNVIVAARRSSPLVIGLGEGENFLGSDVLAFIEHTNRAVEIGQDQLVVVSASAVTLIGADGHPVPLKEYEVDFSADRATKGGWPTFMEKEIHEQPRGVADTLADRMDSHEHLALDEIRIPEHVLRVIDKIIMIGCGTASYAGQVARYAIEHWCRIPVEVELSSEFRYRDPVVGEKTLVVAISQSGETMDTIQAIRHAREQGAKVVAIVNTPGSTISRESDAVILTHAGPEIAVASTKAFTSQVTACYILGLYLAQVRGNKYADEIADYMEKLARLPEAIQKVLDSGESVRQFARTMKDATSVIYLGRHVG
;
A
#
# COMPACT_ATOMS: atom_id res chain seq x y z
N MET A 1 -8.16 1.47 2.66
CA MET A 1 -6.96 2.37 2.70
C MET A 1 -7.16 3.44 1.64
N CYS A 2 -6.81 4.68 1.94
CA CYS A 2 -6.96 5.79 1.00
C CYS A 2 -5.88 5.79 -0.09
N GLY A 3 -6.13 6.50 -1.21
CA GLY A 3 -5.15 6.71 -2.28
C GLY A 3 -4.52 8.10 -2.19
N ILE A 4 -3.19 8.18 -2.30
CA ILE A 4 -2.43 9.44 -2.42
C ILE A 4 -1.69 9.46 -3.74
N VAL A 5 -1.69 10.63 -4.39
CA VAL A 5 -0.89 10.93 -5.57
C VAL A 5 -0.24 12.30 -5.40
N GLY A 6 1.03 12.43 -5.78
CA GLY A 6 1.76 13.68 -5.89
C GLY A 6 2.49 13.77 -7.22
N HIS A 7 2.62 14.95 -7.79
CA HIS A 7 3.35 15.19 -9.02
C HIS A 7 4.02 16.57 -8.99
N VAL A 8 5.26 16.62 -9.47
CA VAL A 8 6.02 17.88 -9.63
C VAL A 8 6.65 17.91 -11.02
N ALA A 9 6.51 19.03 -11.73
CA ALA A 9 7.10 19.25 -13.06
C ALA A 9 7.97 20.52 -13.10
N CYS A 10 8.91 20.56 -14.04
CA CYS A 10 9.81 21.71 -14.21
C CYS A 10 9.12 22.97 -14.77
N GLN A 11 7.92 22.85 -15.36
CA GLN A 11 7.15 23.94 -15.91
C GLN A 11 5.68 23.85 -15.46
N ALA A 12 5.09 25.01 -15.16
CA ALA A 12 3.67 25.07 -14.89
C ALA A 12 2.87 24.69 -16.15
N SER A 13 1.96 23.76 -16.00
CA SER A 13 1.10 23.24 -17.06
C SER A 13 -0.11 22.49 -16.51
N GLN A 14 -1.00 22.05 -17.39
CA GLN A 14 -2.09 21.14 -17.02
C GLN A 14 -1.61 19.73 -16.65
N ARG A 15 -0.34 19.43 -16.86
CA ARG A 15 0.26 18.11 -16.64
C ARG A 15 0.07 17.63 -15.20
N SER A 16 0.36 18.47 -14.19
CA SER A 16 0.21 18.10 -12.79
C SER A 16 -1.23 17.71 -12.44
N ARG A 17 -2.21 18.49 -12.93
CA ARG A 17 -3.63 18.16 -12.78
C ARG A 17 -3.98 16.80 -13.39
N GLN A 18 -3.55 16.57 -14.64
CA GLN A 18 -3.85 15.33 -15.36
C GLN A 18 -3.24 14.11 -14.66
N VAL A 19 -1.94 14.18 -14.33
CA VAL A 19 -1.23 13.08 -13.65
C VAL A 19 -1.89 12.74 -12.31
N VAL A 20 -2.25 13.76 -11.52
CA VAL A 20 -2.89 13.54 -10.22
C VAL A 20 -4.25 12.88 -10.39
N LEU A 21 -5.11 13.36 -11.31
CA LEU A 21 -6.43 12.78 -11.55
C LEU A 21 -6.36 11.35 -12.11
N ASP A 22 -5.41 11.07 -13.00
CA ASP A 22 -5.24 9.74 -13.58
C ASP A 22 -4.67 8.74 -12.57
N GLY A 23 -3.71 9.20 -11.74
CA GLY A 23 -3.19 8.41 -10.63
C GLY A 23 -4.28 8.09 -9.59
N LEU A 24 -5.11 9.07 -9.22
CA LEU A 24 -6.26 8.85 -8.34
C LEU A 24 -7.28 7.86 -8.94
N SER A 25 -7.48 7.89 -10.26
CA SER A 25 -8.37 6.94 -10.95
C SER A 25 -7.91 5.48 -10.79
N ARG A 26 -6.60 5.26 -10.80
CA ARG A 26 -6.02 3.93 -10.55
C ARG A 26 -6.05 3.53 -9.09
N LEU A 27 -6.14 4.50 -8.18
CA LEU A 27 -6.23 4.27 -6.73
C LEU A 27 -7.65 4.37 -6.17
N GLU A 28 -8.69 4.58 -7.01
CA GLU A 28 -10.08 4.74 -6.56
C GLU A 28 -10.59 3.51 -5.78
N TYR A 29 -10.07 2.31 -6.07
CA TYR A 29 -10.37 1.11 -5.30
C TYR A 29 -9.98 1.20 -3.81
N ARG A 30 -9.05 2.10 -3.46
CA ARG A 30 -8.60 2.34 -2.08
C ARG A 30 -9.53 3.28 -1.31
N GLY A 31 -10.31 4.13 -2.01
CA GLY A 31 -11.23 5.07 -1.38
C GLY A 31 -12.16 5.71 -2.42
N TYR A 32 -13.45 5.77 -2.11
CA TYR A 32 -14.48 6.25 -3.02
C TYR A 32 -15.58 7.06 -2.35
N ASP A 33 -15.41 7.47 -1.09
CA ASP A 33 -16.39 8.26 -0.37
C ASP A 33 -16.26 9.77 -0.60
N SER A 34 -15.05 10.22 -0.86
CA SER A 34 -14.74 11.57 -1.28
C SER A 34 -13.34 11.63 -1.90
N ALA A 35 -13.11 12.63 -2.72
CA ALA A 35 -11.82 12.86 -3.34
C ALA A 35 -11.52 14.36 -3.46
N GLY A 36 -10.25 14.72 -3.64
CA GLY A 36 -9.86 16.10 -3.92
C GLY A 36 -8.42 16.23 -4.36
N ILE A 37 -8.12 17.39 -4.93
CA ILE A 37 -6.79 17.78 -5.40
C ILE A 37 -6.44 19.17 -4.87
N ALA A 38 -5.14 19.41 -4.72
CA ALA A 38 -4.58 20.76 -4.59
C ALA A 38 -3.49 20.93 -5.64
N LEU A 39 -3.50 22.09 -6.30
CA LEU A 39 -2.55 22.48 -7.33
C LEU A 39 -1.82 23.74 -6.88
N ALA A 40 -0.48 23.74 -6.89
CA ALA A 40 0.35 24.82 -6.39
C ALA A 40 0.88 25.71 -7.53
N ARG A 41 0.74 27.01 -7.35
CA ARG A 41 1.35 28.05 -8.16
C ARG A 41 1.84 29.20 -7.28
N PRO A 42 2.69 30.11 -7.78
CA PRO A 42 3.25 31.17 -6.95
C PRO A 42 2.17 32.02 -6.24
N GLY A 43 2.16 31.96 -4.90
CA GLY A 43 1.23 32.70 -4.06
C GLY A 43 -0.19 32.11 -3.94
N GLU A 44 -0.49 30.99 -4.60
CA GLU A 44 -1.86 30.47 -4.66
C GLU A 44 -1.94 28.93 -4.66
N LEU A 45 -3.03 28.42 -4.08
CA LEU A 45 -3.42 27.01 -4.13
C LEU A 45 -4.84 26.90 -4.69
N ASP A 46 -5.00 26.19 -5.80
CA ASP A 46 -6.33 25.76 -6.28
C ASP A 46 -6.69 24.45 -5.60
N VAL A 47 -7.75 24.42 -4.79
CA VAL A 47 -8.16 23.24 -4.03
C VAL A 47 -9.60 22.87 -4.39
N ILE A 48 -9.77 21.73 -5.03
CA ILE A 48 -11.06 21.22 -5.53
C ILE A 48 -11.36 19.87 -4.86
N LYS A 49 -12.57 19.75 -4.31
CA LYS A 49 -13.00 18.56 -3.56
C LYS A 49 -14.41 18.16 -3.95
N ALA A 50 -14.68 16.84 -3.94
CA ALA A 50 -16.01 16.30 -4.19
C ALA A 50 -16.31 15.11 -3.27
N VAL A 51 -17.59 14.95 -2.93
CA VAL A 51 -18.09 13.77 -2.21
C VAL A 51 -18.48 12.69 -3.24
N GLY A 52 -18.25 11.43 -2.88
CA GLY A 52 -18.55 10.28 -3.73
C GLY A 52 -17.38 9.89 -4.63
N LYS A 53 -17.71 9.24 -5.74
CA LYS A 53 -16.74 8.69 -6.67
C LYS A 53 -15.90 9.76 -7.35
N LEU A 54 -14.73 9.36 -7.86
CA LEU A 54 -13.79 10.24 -8.53
C LEU A 54 -14.38 10.99 -9.74
N VAL A 55 -15.39 10.43 -10.39
CA VAL A 55 -16.10 11.11 -11.48
C VAL A 55 -16.66 12.47 -11.05
N ASN A 56 -17.18 12.58 -9.81
CA ASN A 56 -17.69 13.84 -9.28
C ASN A 56 -16.55 14.88 -9.11
N LEU A 57 -15.36 14.43 -8.71
CA LEU A 57 -14.20 15.32 -8.65
C LEU A 57 -13.76 15.77 -10.05
N ARG A 58 -13.77 14.88 -11.05
CA ARG A 58 -13.44 15.25 -12.44
C ARG A 58 -14.40 16.31 -12.98
N GLU A 59 -15.69 16.14 -12.78
CA GLU A 59 -16.71 17.11 -13.17
C GLU A 59 -16.51 18.47 -12.47
N ALA A 60 -16.17 18.48 -11.18
CA ALA A 60 -15.85 19.71 -10.45
C ALA A 60 -14.59 20.39 -11.00
N VAL A 61 -13.52 19.64 -11.26
CA VAL A 61 -12.27 20.16 -11.85
C VAL A 61 -12.48 20.74 -13.25
N ASP A 62 -13.28 20.06 -14.08
CA ASP A 62 -13.60 20.55 -15.43
C ASP A 62 -14.44 21.83 -15.38
N SER A 63 -15.35 21.95 -14.40
CA SER A 63 -16.17 23.13 -14.19
C SER A 63 -15.39 24.33 -13.66
N GLU A 64 -14.49 24.11 -12.69
CA GLU A 64 -13.67 25.17 -12.07
C GLU A 64 -12.48 25.59 -12.95
N ALA A 65 -12.05 24.71 -13.88
CA ALA A 65 -10.96 24.93 -14.82
C ALA A 65 -9.71 25.59 -14.19
N PRO A 66 -9.08 24.93 -13.18
CA PRO A 66 -7.96 25.50 -12.46
C PRO A 66 -6.78 25.82 -13.40
N ALA A 67 -6.00 26.83 -13.04
CA ALA A 67 -4.86 27.29 -13.81
C ALA A 67 -3.73 26.23 -13.89
N ASP A 68 -2.77 26.48 -14.78
CA ASP A 68 -1.56 25.69 -14.91
C ASP A 68 -0.74 25.73 -13.62
N ALA A 69 -0.22 24.57 -13.18
CA ALA A 69 0.47 24.41 -11.92
C ALA A 69 1.81 23.68 -12.08
N TYR A 70 2.78 23.95 -11.19
CA TYR A 70 4.06 23.24 -11.13
C TYR A 70 3.93 21.90 -10.42
N ALA A 71 3.16 21.86 -9.35
CA ALA A 71 2.94 20.66 -8.58
C ALA A 71 1.47 20.46 -8.20
N GLY A 72 1.11 19.22 -7.95
CA GLY A 72 -0.21 18.84 -7.47
C GLY A 72 -0.14 17.68 -6.51
N ILE A 73 -1.05 17.67 -5.55
CA ILE A 73 -1.32 16.53 -4.68
C ILE A 73 -2.80 16.17 -4.75
N GLY A 74 -3.11 14.89 -4.60
CA GLY A 74 -4.48 14.40 -4.64
C GLY A 74 -4.70 13.24 -3.70
N HIS A 75 -5.99 13.04 -3.36
CA HIS A 75 -6.41 12.05 -2.39
C HIS A 75 -7.76 11.45 -2.75
N THR A 76 -7.89 10.12 -2.62
CA THR A 76 -9.17 9.41 -2.56
C THR A 76 -9.37 8.86 -1.16
N ARG A 77 -10.51 9.19 -0.53
CA ARG A 77 -10.76 8.95 0.88
C ARG A 77 -11.63 7.72 1.10
N TRP A 78 -11.24 6.94 2.10
CA TRP A 78 -12.08 5.99 2.82
C TRP A 78 -12.22 6.52 4.25
N ALA A 79 -13.41 7.00 4.62
CA ALA A 79 -13.61 7.70 5.89
C ALA A 79 -13.34 6.82 7.09
N THR A 80 -12.41 7.26 7.94
CA THR A 80 -12.14 6.71 9.28
C THR A 80 -12.62 7.66 10.38
N HIS A 81 -12.41 8.97 10.19
CA HIS A 81 -12.81 10.05 11.11
C HIS A 81 -13.63 11.11 10.37
N GLY A 82 -14.83 11.39 10.85
CA GLY A 82 -15.76 12.34 10.23
C GLY A 82 -16.49 11.78 9.00
N ARG A 83 -17.73 12.22 8.79
CA ARG A 83 -18.59 11.78 7.68
C ARG A 83 -18.02 12.20 6.33
N PRO A 84 -18.37 11.51 5.22
CA PRO A 84 -18.03 11.96 3.87
C PRO A 84 -18.75 13.29 3.55
N THR A 85 -18.01 14.38 3.67
CA THR A 85 -18.44 15.74 3.31
C THR A 85 -17.31 16.44 2.58
N VAL A 86 -17.61 17.50 1.82
CA VAL A 86 -16.57 18.30 1.15
C VAL A 86 -15.58 18.88 2.15
N THR A 87 -16.05 19.30 3.33
CA THR A 87 -15.20 19.83 4.41
C THR A 87 -14.21 18.80 4.94
N ASN A 88 -14.66 17.54 5.11
CA ASN A 88 -13.84 16.44 5.60
C ASN A 88 -13.00 15.75 4.50
N ALA A 89 -13.21 16.08 3.23
CA ALA A 89 -12.40 15.59 2.13
C ALA A 89 -11.00 16.25 2.15
N HIS A 90 -9.98 15.49 1.75
CA HIS A 90 -8.62 16.02 1.54
C HIS A 90 -8.51 16.62 0.13
N PRO A 91 -7.55 17.55 -0.08
CA PRO A 91 -6.57 18.12 0.86
C PRO A 91 -7.16 19.07 1.88
N HIS A 92 -6.51 19.19 3.07
CA HIS A 92 -6.77 20.26 4.02
C HIS A 92 -5.81 21.40 3.81
N VAL A 93 -6.31 22.64 4.02
CA VAL A 93 -5.54 23.87 3.82
C VAL A 93 -5.26 24.52 5.16
N SER A 94 -4.07 25.10 5.33
CA SER A 94 -3.73 25.87 6.53
C SER A 94 -4.62 27.12 6.64
N PRO A 95 -4.86 27.65 7.85
CA PRO A 95 -5.73 28.82 8.05
C PRO A 95 -5.32 30.06 7.26
N ASP A 96 -4.04 30.20 6.98
CA ASP A 96 -3.46 31.30 6.21
C ASP A 96 -3.39 31.04 4.69
N GLY A 97 -3.83 29.87 4.23
CA GLY A 97 -3.85 29.48 2.83
C GLY A 97 -2.50 29.12 2.22
N ARG A 98 -1.41 29.09 3.01
CA ARG A 98 -0.06 28.83 2.50
C ARG A 98 0.23 27.37 2.19
N PHE A 99 -0.39 26.44 2.90
CA PHE A 99 -0.12 25.00 2.79
C PHE A 99 -1.37 24.21 2.47
N ALA A 100 -1.23 23.24 1.57
CA ALA A 100 -2.20 22.15 1.39
C ALA A 100 -1.57 20.82 1.77
N LEU A 101 -2.33 19.95 2.45
CA LEU A 101 -1.85 18.69 2.98
C LEU A 101 -2.85 17.56 2.74
N VAL A 102 -2.34 16.42 2.28
CA VAL A 102 -3.07 15.14 2.25
C VAL A 102 -2.44 14.15 3.20
N HIS A 103 -3.25 13.22 3.72
CA HIS A 103 -2.85 12.26 4.74
C HIS A 103 -3.51 10.90 4.52
N ASN A 104 -2.71 9.84 4.59
CA ASN A 104 -3.15 8.46 4.76
C ASN A 104 -2.67 7.96 6.12
N GLY A 105 -3.56 7.37 6.90
CA GLY A 105 -3.25 6.84 8.21
C GLY A 105 -4.24 7.31 9.28
N ILE A 106 -3.80 7.26 10.53
CA ILE A 106 -4.55 7.71 11.71
C ILE A 106 -3.59 8.41 12.66
N ILE A 107 -3.90 9.64 13.04
CA ILE A 107 -3.18 10.37 14.08
C ILE A 107 -3.90 10.11 15.42
N GLU A 108 -3.36 9.19 16.19
CA GLU A 108 -3.99 8.67 17.42
C GLU A 108 -4.15 9.76 18.51
N ASN A 109 -3.23 10.72 18.57
CA ASN A 109 -3.28 11.83 19.52
C ASN A 109 -3.96 13.10 18.98
N ALA A 110 -4.68 13.01 17.84
CA ALA A 110 -5.29 14.17 17.18
C ALA A 110 -6.21 14.99 18.10
N ASP A 111 -7.01 14.36 18.94
CA ASP A 111 -7.93 15.06 19.85
C ASP A 111 -7.19 15.88 20.91
N LYS A 112 -6.09 15.35 21.46
CA LYS A 112 -5.21 16.06 22.39
C LYS A 112 -4.57 17.29 21.72
N LEU A 113 -4.07 17.12 20.50
CA LEU A 113 -3.46 18.18 19.70
C LEU A 113 -4.49 19.25 19.33
N ARG A 114 -5.67 18.84 18.87
CA ARG A 114 -6.82 19.71 18.56
C ARG A 114 -7.22 20.58 19.75
N THR A 115 -7.34 19.96 20.94
CA THR A 115 -7.68 20.67 22.17
C THR A 115 -6.63 21.75 22.50
N ARG A 116 -5.34 21.41 22.40
CA ARG A 116 -4.24 22.37 22.62
C ARG A 116 -4.29 23.50 21.60
N LEU A 117 -4.46 23.22 20.32
CA LEU A 117 -4.52 24.23 19.27
C LEU A 117 -5.73 25.15 19.42
N ARG A 118 -6.91 24.63 19.83
CA ARG A 118 -8.09 25.45 20.14
C ARG A 118 -7.86 26.40 21.31
N ALA A 119 -7.18 25.94 22.36
CA ALA A 119 -6.79 26.79 23.49
C ALA A 119 -5.84 27.93 23.08
N GLN A 120 -5.14 27.77 21.96
CA GLN A 120 -4.26 28.78 21.35
C GLN A 120 -4.95 29.59 20.24
N GLY A 121 -6.28 29.49 20.11
CA GLY A 121 -7.09 30.28 19.17
C GLY A 121 -7.27 29.66 17.78
N ALA A 122 -6.88 28.41 17.54
CA ALA A 122 -7.14 27.75 16.25
C ALA A 122 -8.62 27.42 16.08
N VAL A 123 -9.14 27.67 14.87
CA VAL A 123 -10.49 27.33 14.44
C VAL A 123 -10.41 26.17 13.45
N PHE A 124 -11.17 25.13 13.69
CA PHE A 124 -11.23 23.92 12.85
C PHE A 124 -12.54 23.88 12.08
N ALA A 125 -12.45 23.64 10.78
CA ALA A 125 -13.59 23.50 9.89
C ALA A 125 -14.06 22.05 9.77
N SER A 126 -13.15 21.09 9.91
CA SER A 126 -13.44 19.65 9.73
C SER A 126 -13.37 18.86 11.02
N GLU A 127 -13.85 17.62 10.94
CA GLU A 127 -13.78 16.63 12.03
C GLU A 127 -12.55 15.71 11.89
N THR A 128 -11.73 15.89 10.83
CA THR A 128 -10.62 14.98 10.51
C THR A 128 -9.41 15.22 11.40
N ASP A 129 -8.66 14.19 11.67
CA ASP A 129 -7.34 14.24 12.31
C ASP A 129 -6.32 15.01 11.45
N THR A 130 -6.46 14.96 10.14
CA THR A 130 -5.57 15.60 9.16
C THR A 130 -5.55 17.11 9.26
N GLU A 131 -6.67 17.76 9.55
CA GLU A 131 -6.70 19.23 9.71
C GLU A 131 -5.83 19.68 10.88
N VAL A 132 -5.68 18.85 11.92
CA VAL A 132 -4.76 19.11 13.02
C VAL A 132 -3.32 19.22 12.53
N VAL A 133 -2.94 18.34 11.61
CA VAL A 133 -1.56 18.29 11.07
C VAL A 133 -1.24 19.54 10.27
N VAL A 134 -2.14 20.01 9.41
CA VAL A 134 -1.86 21.24 8.61
C VAL A 134 -1.79 22.49 9.47
N HIS A 135 -2.56 22.56 10.58
CA HIS A 135 -2.44 23.63 11.56
C HIS A 135 -1.08 23.60 12.29
N LEU A 136 -0.63 22.39 12.67
CA LEU A 136 0.70 22.23 13.28
C LEU A 136 1.80 22.63 12.31
N LEU A 137 1.70 22.20 11.03
CA LEU A 137 2.68 22.50 10.00
C LEU A 137 2.85 24.02 9.79
N ALA A 138 1.74 24.74 9.66
CA ALA A 138 1.79 26.20 9.49
C ALA A 138 2.50 26.90 10.67
N ARG A 139 2.20 26.47 11.89
CA ARG A 139 2.84 27.03 13.10
C ARG A 139 4.32 26.67 13.23
N ALA A 140 4.63 25.40 13.01
CA ALA A 140 6.02 24.94 13.05
C ALA A 140 6.84 25.64 11.95
N TYR A 141 6.27 25.87 10.78
CA TYR A 141 6.92 26.62 9.71
C TYR A 141 7.21 28.06 10.09
N ASP A 142 6.29 28.77 10.77
CA ASP A 142 6.52 30.14 11.21
C ASP A 142 7.65 30.24 12.26
N GLN A 143 7.87 29.21 13.04
CA GLN A 143 8.92 29.13 14.07
C GLN A 143 10.23 28.53 13.56
N ALA A 144 10.18 27.81 12.42
CA ALA A 144 11.33 27.12 11.87
C ALA A 144 12.39 28.10 11.35
N ASP A 145 13.65 27.86 11.71
CA ASP A 145 14.81 28.52 11.12
C ASP A 145 15.40 27.61 10.02
N ALA A 146 15.35 28.08 8.78
CA ALA A 146 15.94 27.35 7.65
C ALA A 146 17.44 27.06 7.83
N ALA A 147 18.16 27.91 8.55
CA ALA A 147 19.59 27.73 8.83
C ALA A 147 19.88 26.58 9.79
N SER A 148 18.87 26.09 10.54
CA SER A 148 19.01 24.91 11.41
C SER A 148 19.11 23.59 10.63
N TYR A 149 18.75 23.55 9.33
CA TYR A 149 18.98 22.45 8.43
C TYR A 149 20.08 22.80 7.45
N THR A 150 21.27 22.24 7.64
CA THR A 150 22.50 22.58 6.90
C THR A 150 22.81 21.64 5.74
N GLU A 151 22.13 20.50 5.67
CA GLU A 151 22.35 19.51 4.63
C GLU A 151 21.86 20.01 3.26
N GLU A 152 22.47 19.50 2.20
CA GLU A 152 22.08 19.83 0.82
C GLU A 152 20.73 19.22 0.47
N ILE A 153 19.87 20.02 -0.18
CA ILE A 153 18.63 19.53 -0.81
C ILE A 153 18.86 19.52 -2.32
N ALA A 154 19.03 18.34 -2.89
CA ALA A 154 19.38 18.15 -4.28
C ALA A 154 18.40 18.86 -5.24
N GLY A 155 18.95 19.51 -6.29
CA GLY A 155 18.16 20.10 -7.37
C GLY A 155 17.42 21.38 -7.02
N LEU A 156 17.64 21.94 -5.83
CA LEU A 156 17.07 23.22 -5.40
C LEU A 156 18.14 24.28 -5.17
N SER A 157 17.76 25.55 -5.31
CA SER A 157 18.63 26.69 -5.06
C SER A 157 17.81 27.95 -4.71
N GLY A 158 18.45 28.92 -4.07
CA GLY A 158 17.85 30.22 -3.78
C GLY A 158 16.63 30.11 -2.86
N THR A 159 15.52 30.76 -3.25
CA THR A 159 14.30 30.83 -2.46
C THR A 159 13.66 29.46 -2.26
N ASP A 160 13.61 28.61 -3.30
CA ASP A 160 13.01 27.28 -3.22
C ASP A 160 13.77 26.37 -2.24
N GLU A 161 15.10 26.45 -2.24
CA GLU A 161 15.92 25.73 -1.27
C GLU A 161 15.67 26.22 0.17
N ALA A 162 15.59 27.53 0.38
CA ALA A 162 15.35 28.10 1.70
C ALA A 162 13.96 27.71 2.25
N VAL A 163 12.93 27.74 1.40
CA VAL A 163 11.57 27.30 1.74
C VAL A 163 11.55 25.80 2.02
N ALA A 164 12.20 24.97 1.20
CA ALA A 164 12.27 23.53 1.39
C ALA A 164 12.99 23.17 2.72
N ARG A 165 14.11 23.81 3.03
CA ARG A 165 14.82 23.65 4.32
C ARG A 165 13.91 23.97 5.51
N ARG A 166 13.18 25.07 5.43
CA ARG A 166 12.23 25.50 6.47
C ARG A 166 11.09 24.50 6.62
N LEU A 167 10.54 23.97 5.51
CA LEU A 167 9.52 22.92 5.51
C LEU A 167 10.03 21.62 6.10
N VAL A 168 11.29 21.24 5.82
CA VAL A 168 11.92 20.05 6.41
C VAL A 168 12.01 20.19 7.93
N VAL A 169 12.46 21.34 8.44
CA VAL A 169 12.52 21.60 9.90
C VAL A 169 11.12 21.50 10.51
N ALA A 170 10.14 22.20 9.91
CA ALA A 170 8.77 22.19 10.38
C ALA A 170 8.14 20.79 10.36
N MET A 171 8.34 20.03 9.27
CA MET A 171 7.79 18.70 9.14
C MET A 171 8.42 17.71 10.14
N ARG A 172 9.72 17.84 10.44
CA ARG A 172 10.39 17.06 11.49
C ARG A 172 9.79 17.32 12.86
N GLU A 173 9.56 18.59 13.19
CA GLU A 173 8.93 18.97 14.46
C GLU A 173 7.53 18.39 14.58
N VAL A 174 6.72 18.54 13.52
CA VAL A 174 5.36 18.01 13.46
C VAL A 174 5.38 16.49 13.62
N THR A 175 6.17 15.77 12.81
CA THR A 175 6.18 14.29 12.84
C THR A 175 6.70 13.70 14.14
N ALA A 176 7.57 14.42 14.85
CA ALA A 176 8.03 14.03 16.17
C ALA A 176 6.93 14.12 17.24
N GLU A 177 5.94 15.00 17.04
CA GLU A 177 4.82 15.19 17.96
C GLU A 177 3.63 14.25 17.66
N LEU A 178 3.52 13.75 16.43
CA LEU A 178 2.42 12.86 16.01
C LEU A 178 2.61 11.45 16.55
N GLU A 179 1.52 10.88 17.11
CA GLU A 179 1.41 9.48 17.48
C GLU A 179 0.52 8.76 16.43
N GLY A 180 0.85 7.50 16.10
CA GLY A 180 0.10 6.69 15.13
C GLY A 180 0.81 6.51 13.80
N THR A 181 0.04 6.29 12.73
CA THR A 181 0.55 5.96 11.39
C THR A 181 0.19 7.06 10.41
N PHE A 182 1.13 7.44 9.55
CA PHE A 182 0.86 8.48 8.57
C PHE A 182 1.73 8.40 7.32
N THR A 183 1.15 8.85 6.23
CA THR A 183 1.82 9.37 5.04
C THR A 183 1.26 10.76 4.78
N LEU A 184 2.13 11.76 4.81
CA LEU A 184 1.80 13.17 4.64
C LEU A 184 2.46 13.69 3.37
N LEU A 185 1.71 14.41 2.53
CA LEU A 185 2.25 15.22 1.45
C LEU A 185 1.79 16.66 1.64
N ALA A 186 2.74 17.59 1.61
CA ALA A 186 2.49 19.03 1.75
C ALA A 186 2.97 19.80 0.52
N LEU A 187 2.13 20.72 0.05
CA LEU A 187 2.43 21.77 -0.92
C LEU A 187 2.51 23.12 -0.22
N SER A 188 3.35 24.02 -0.76
CA SER A 188 3.45 25.40 -0.32
C SER A 188 3.27 26.38 -1.47
N THR A 189 2.58 27.51 -1.21
CA THR A 189 2.49 28.63 -2.16
C THR A 189 3.81 29.38 -2.34
N GLU A 190 4.72 29.25 -1.35
CA GLU A 190 6.02 29.94 -1.36
C GLU A 190 7.07 29.23 -2.23
N SER A 191 6.90 27.89 -2.44
CA SER A 191 7.72 27.06 -3.34
C SER A 191 6.82 26.05 -4.05
N PRO A 192 6.09 26.49 -5.09
CA PRO A 192 5.04 25.69 -5.73
C PRO A 192 5.58 24.52 -6.57
N ASN A 193 6.89 24.43 -6.77
CA ASN A 193 7.62 23.42 -7.52
C ASN A 193 8.26 22.34 -6.60
N VAL A 194 7.84 22.29 -5.33
CA VAL A 194 8.36 21.34 -4.34
C VAL A 194 7.21 20.68 -3.58
N ILE A 195 7.32 19.38 -3.38
CA ILE A 195 6.50 18.61 -2.42
C ILE A 195 7.43 18.14 -1.29
N VAL A 196 7.02 18.40 -0.04
CA VAL A 196 7.65 17.79 1.13
C VAL A 196 6.71 16.74 1.68
N ALA A 197 7.23 15.53 1.88
CA ALA A 197 6.44 14.42 2.39
C ALA A 197 7.11 13.76 3.59
N ALA A 198 6.30 13.09 4.40
CA ALA A 198 6.77 12.31 5.55
C ALA A 198 6.02 10.99 5.62
N ARG A 199 6.69 9.95 6.11
CA ARG A 199 6.10 8.61 6.22
C ARG A 199 6.42 7.97 7.56
N ARG A 200 5.37 7.42 8.21
CA ARG A 200 5.47 6.46 9.31
C ARG A 200 4.44 5.35 9.11
N SER A 201 4.91 4.15 8.83
CA SER A 201 4.13 2.91 8.68
C SER A 201 3.13 2.87 7.52
N SER A 202 2.52 3.97 7.10
CA SER A 202 1.63 4.03 5.93
C SER A 202 2.45 4.09 4.62
N PRO A 203 2.03 3.45 3.51
CA PRO A 203 2.85 3.33 2.30
C PRO A 203 3.04 4.66 1.56
N LEU A 204 4.27 4.87 1.08
CA LEU A 204 4.64 5.94 0.14
C LEU A 204 5.79 5.47 -0.73
N VAL A 205 5.68 5.71 -2.02
CA VAL A 205 6.71 5.40 -3.03
C VAL A 205 6.89 6.60 -3.95
N ILE A 206 8.12 6.79 -4.44
CA ILE A 206 8.46 7.85 -5.38
C ILE A 206 8.67 7.23 -6.76
N GLY A 207 8.15 7.87 -7.81
CA GLY A 207 8.47 7.56 -9.21
C GLY A 207 9.45 8.60 -9.75
N LEU A 208 10.55 8.13 -10.37
CA LEU A 208 11.56 9.00 -10.99
C LEU A 208 11.29 9.14 -12.48
N GLY A 209 10.97 10.38 -12.91
CA GLY A 209 10.74 10.72 -14.31
C GLY A 209 11.87 11.59 -14.91
N GLU A 210 11.66 12.05 -16.13
CA GLU A 210 12.55 12.99 -16.81
C GLU A 210 11.94 14.40 -16.79
N GLY A 211 12.50 15.30 -15.97
CA GLY A 211 11.98 16.65 -15.78
C GLY A 211 10.66 16.70 -15.00
N GLU A 212 10.27 15.60 -14.40
CA GLU A 212 9.13 15.46 -13.50
C GLU A 212 9.35 14.31 -12.53
N ASN A 213 8.77 14.36 -11.33
CA ASN A 213 8.79 13.28 -10.37
C ASN A 213 7.40 13.07 -9.75
N PHE A 214 7.18 11.88 -9.25
CA PHE A 214 5.89 11.39 -8.79
C PHE A 214 5.96 10.88 -7.35
N LEU A 215 4.83 10.93 -6.66
CA LEU A 215 4.62 10.32 -5.36
C LEU A 215 3.30 9.52 -5.41
N GLY A 216 3.27 8.39 -4.75
CA GLY A 216 2.05 7.59 -4.66
C GLY A 216 2.02 6.73 -3.41
N SER A 217 0.82 6.45 -2.92
CA SER A 217 0.64 5.40 -1.90
C SER A 217 0.79 3.98 -2.50
N ASP A 218 0.93 3.89 -3.82
CA ASP A 218 1.16 2.68 -4.60
C ASP A 218 1.81 3.07 -5.93
N VAL A 219 2.65 2.20 -6.51
CA VAL A 219 3.29 2.42 -7.82
C VAL A 219 2.28 2.61 -8.96
N LEU A 220 1.06 2.08 -8.80
CA LEU A 220 -0.03 2.28 -9.75
C LEU A 220 -0.38 3.75 -9.98
N ALA A 221 -0.08 4.62 -9.01
CA ALA A 221 -0.28 6.07 -9.13
C ALA A 221 0.43 6.68 -10.35
N PHE A 222 1.59 6.13 -10.72
CA PHE A 222 2.47 6.73 -11.73
C PHE A 222 3.06 5.71 -12.75
N ILE A 223 2.68 4.44 -12.71
CA ILE A 223 3.26 3.38 -13.55
C ILE A 223 3.20 3.66 -15.06
N GLU A 224 2.26 4.48 -15.55
CA GLU A 224 2.20 4.89 -16.96
C GLU A 224 3.26 5.92 -17.35
N HIS A 225 3.90 6.53 -16.37
CA HIS A 225 4.87 7.60 -16.60
C HIS A 225 6.30 7.13 -16.37
N THR A 226 6.52 6.22 -15.41
CA THR A 226 7.83 5.65 -15.09
C THR A 226 7.69 4.31 -14.37
N ASN A 227 8.62 3.39 -14.68
CA ASN A 227 8.82 2.14 -13.93
C ASN A 227 9.97 2.24 -12.92
N ARG A 228 10.70 3.38 -12.88
CA ARG A 228 11.75 3.61 -11.90
C ARG A 228 11.14 4.13 -10.61
N ALA A 229 11.32 3.38 -9.53
CA ALA A 229 10.76 3.72 -8.23
C ALA A 229 11.84 3.82 -7.14
N VAL A 230 11.56 4.61 -6.11
CA VAL A 230 12.41 4.74 -4.92
C VAL A 230 11.61 4.38 -3.69
N GLU A 231 12.20 3.54 -2.86
CA GLU A 231 11.66 3.14 -1.58
C GLU A 231 11.87 4.24 -0.52
N ILE A 232 10.83 4.52 0.27
CA ILE A 232 10.90 5.39 1.45
C ILE A 232 10.82 4.51 2.70
N GLY A 233 11.81 4.63 3.58
CA GLY A 233 11.88 3.91 4.86
C GLY A 233 10.95 4.47 5.94
N GLN A 234 11.02 3.87 7.13
CA GLN A 234 10.26 4.33 8.30
C GLN A 234 10.82 5.65 8.85
N ASP A 235 9.91 6.54 9.28
CA ASP A 235 10.24 7.84 9.88
C ASP A 235 11.15 8.72 9.00
N GLN A 236 11.07 8.52 7.67
CA GLN A 236 11.79 9.33 6.70
C GLN A 236 10.92 10.47 6.17
N LEU A 237 11.59 11.58 5.88
CA LEU A 237 11.04 12.65 5.08
C LEU A 237 11.62 12.60 3.66
N VAL A 238 10.90 13.21 2.75
CA VAL A 238 11.36 13.39 1.38
C VAL A 238 11.03 14.79 0.87
N VAL A 239 11.99 15.38 0.17
CA VAL A 239 11.80 16.59 -0.63
C VAL A 239 11.85 16.17 -2.09
N VAL A 240 10.81 16.47 -2.83
CA VAL A 240 10.69 16.14 -4.26
C VAL A 240 10.54 17.41 -5.07
N SER A 241 11.46 17.59 -6.00
CA SER A 241 11.38 18.60 -7.08
C SER A 241 11.30 17.91 -8.43
N ALA A 242 11.11 18.65 -9.50
CA ALA A 242 11.10 18.08 -10.86
C ALA A 242 12.43 17.46 -11.29
N SER A 243 13.55 17.92 -10.74
CA SER A 243 14.90 17.52 -11.14
C SER A 243 15.57 16.53 -10.18
N ALA A 244 15.10 16.45 -8.93
CA ALA A 244 15.76 15.65 -7.90
C ALA A 244 14.84 15.24 -6.76
N VAL A 245 15.30 14.23 -6.03
CA VAL A 245 14.68 13.70 -4.81
C VAL A 245 15.74 13.67 -3.72
N THR A 246 15.41 14.17 -2.54
CA THR A 246 16.25 14.08 -1.34
C THR A 246 15.49 13.32 -0.26
N LEU A 247 15.98 12.14 0.12
CA LEU A 247 15.51 11.40 1.29
C LEU A 247 16.27 11.84 2.54
N ILE A 248 15.53 12.00 3.65
CA ILE A 248 16.07 12.45 4.93
C ILE A 248 15.68 11.40 5.97
N GLY A 249 16.67 10.84 6.66
CA GLY A 249 16.49 9.85 7.71
C GLY A 249 15.84 10.43 8.98
N ALA A 250 15.43 9.56 9.87
CA ALA A 250 14.89 9.95 11.19
C ALA A 250 15.86 10.81 12.02
N ASP A 251 17.17 10.62 11.82
CA ASP A 251 18.25 11.43 12.42
C ASP A 251 18.36 12.83 11.81
N GLY A 252 17.71 13.08 10.67
CA GLY A 252 17.72 14.35 9.96
C GLY A 252 18.80 14.50 8.91
N HIS A 253 19.59 13.45 8.65
CA HIS A 253 20.61 13.46 7.60
C HIS A 253 20.09 12.83 6.29
N PRO A 254 20.61 13.26 5.12
CA PRO A 254 20.29 12.64 3.85
C PRO A 254 20.67 11.16 3.83
N VAL A 255 19.80 10.34 3.24
CA VAL A 255 20.05 8.91 3.05
C VAL A 255 20.08 8.56 1.56
N PRO A 256 20.88 7.57 1.14
CA PRO A 256 20.93 7.15 -0.25
C PRO A 256 19.58 6.67 -0.78
N LEU A 257 19.26 7.00 -2.02
CA LEU A 257 18.10 6.50 -2.72
C LEU A 257 18.30 5.00 -3.02
N LYS A 258 17.31 4.19 -2.67
CA LYS A 258 17.23 2.78 -3.07
C LYS A 258 16.26 2.69 -4.24
N GLU A 259 16.81 2.80 -5.44
CA GLU A 259 16.04 2.65 -6.67
C GLU A 259 15.77 1.19 -6.99
N TYR A 260 14.59 0.92 -7.55
CA TYR A 260 14.23 -0.38 -8.11
C TYR A 260 13.32 -0.18 -9.33
N GLU A 261 13.31 -1.17 -10.22
CA GLU A 261 12.37 -1.20 -11.34
C GLU A 261 11.09 -1.97 -10.96
N VAL A 262 9.96 -1.41 -11.35
CA VAL A 262 8.65 -2.05 -11.19
C VAL A 262 8.48 -3.09 -12.29
N ASP A 263 8.34 -4.35 -11.91
CA ASP A 263 8.37 -5.52 -12.81
C ASP A 263 7.01 -5.82 -13.47
N PHE A 264 6.18 -4.83 -13.74
CA PHE A 264 4.98 -5.01 -14.55
C PHE A 264 4.65 -3.79 -15.41
N SER A 265 4.09 -4.05 -16.60
CA SER A 265 3.70 -2.99 -17.53
C SER A 265 2.41 -2.29 -17.11
N ALA A 266 2.27 -1.02 -17.48
CA ALA A 266 1.06 -0.23 -17.29
C ALA A 266 -0.20 -0.91 -17.89
N ASP A 267 -0.06 -1.66 -18.98
CA ASP A 267 -1.16 -2.39 -19.62
C ASP A 267 -1.83 -3.39 -18.66
N ARG A 268 -1.09 -3.99 -17.75
CA ARG A 268 -1.65 -4.89 -16.74
C ARG A 268 -2.54 -4.15 -15.73
N ALA A 269 -2.34 -2.87 -15.52
CA ALA A 269 -3.13 -2.01 -14.65
C ALA A 269 -4.35 -1.38 -15.33
N THR A 270 -4.60 -1.67 -16.60
CA THR A 270 -5.77 -1.21 -17.35
C THR A 270 -6.87 -2.28 -17.39
N LYS A 271 -8.10 -1.89 -17.74
CA LYS A 271 -9.21 -2.85 -17.92
C LYS A 271 -9.02 -3.79 -19.12
N GLY A 272 -8.16 -3.45 -20.09
CA GLY A 272 -7.88 -4.29 -21.24
C GLY A 272 -9.11 -4.73 -22.05
N GLY A 273 -10.12 -3.85 -22.16
CA GLY A 273 -11.39 -4.14 -22.87
C GLY A 273 -12.49 -4.77 -21.99
N TRP A 274 -12.22 -5.11 -20.75
CA TRP A 274 -13.23 -5.61 -19.81
C TRP A 274 -14.13 -4.50 -19.27
N PRO A 275 -15.41 -4.78 -18.98
CA PRO A 275 -16.33 -3.79 -18.38
C PRO A 275 -15.85 -3.29 -17.00
N THR A 276 -15.31 -4.20 -16.19
CA THR A 276 -14.84 -3.93 -14.82
C THR A 276 -13.50 -4.60 -14.56
N PHE A 277 -12.73 -4.08 -13.59
CA PHE A 277 -11.53 -4.75 -13.10
C PHE A 277 -11.85 -6.11 -12.47
N MET A 278 -12.95 -6.23 -11.73
CA MET A 278 -13.40 -7.48 -11.14
C MET A 278 -13.54 -8.59 -12.21
N GLU A 279 -14.22 -8.30 -13.33
CA GLU A 279 -14.44 -9.30 -14.39
C GLU A 279 -13.11 -9.68 -15.06
N LYS A 280 -12.22 -8.69 -15.32
CA LYS A 280 -10.88 -8.95 -15.82
C LYS A 280 -10.11 -9.88 -14.88
N GLU A 281 -10.04 -9.55 -13.59
CA GLU A 281 -9.25 -10.26 -12.60
C GLU A 281 -9.79 -11.67 -12.30
N ILE A 282 -11.11 -11.89 -12.41
CA ILE A 282 -11.71 -13.22 -12.40
C ILE A 282 -11.15 -14.07 -13.53
N HIS A 283 -11.02 -13.51 -14.75
CA HIS A 283 -10.50 -14.23 -15.92
C HIS A 283 -8.96 -14.34 -15.94
N GLU A 284 -8.26 -13.55 -15.15
CA GLU A 284 -6.81 -13.65 -14.98
C GLU A 284 -6.36 -14.71 -13.96
N GLN A 285 -7.27 -15.33 -13.21
CA GLN A 285 -6.92 -16.37 -12.21
C GLN A 285 -6.08 -17.52 -12.77
N PRO A 286 -6.38 -18.12 -13.94
CA PRO A 286 -5.55 -19.19 -14.49
C PRO A 286 -4.10 -18.77 -14.65
N ARG A 287 -3.88 -17.56 -15.18
CA ARG A 287 -2.55 -16.99 -15.37
C ARG A 287 -1.87 -16.70 -14.03
N GLY A 288 -2.58 -16.08 -13.08
CA GLY A 288 -2.01 -15.77 -11.75
C GLY A 288 -1.54 -17.03 -11.02
N VAL A 289 -2.30 -18.13 -11.10
CA VAL A 289 -1.89 -19.43 -10.54
C VAL A 289 -0.68 -20.02 -11.29
N ALA A 290 -0.65 -19.92 -12.64
CA ALA A 290 0.48 -20.39 -13.42
C ALA A 290 1.77 -19.59 -13.10
N ASP A 291 1.67 -18.27 -13.02
CA ASP A 291 2.79 -17.39 -12.68
C ASP A 291 3.29 -17.67 -11.23
N THR A 292 2.40 -18.00 -10.29
CA THR A 292 2.75 -18.40 -8.91
C THR A 292 3.53 -19.73 -8.86
N LEU A 293 3.21 -20.67 -9.75
CA LEU A 293 3.83 -22.00 -9.83
C LEU A 293 5.15 -22.00 -10.63
N ALA A 294 5.40 -20.96 -11.43
CA ALA A 294 6.57 -20.91 -12.31
C ALA A 294 7.88 -20.95 -11.51
N ASP A 295 8.89 -21.65 -12.06
CA ASP A 295 10.28 -21.69 -11.55
C ASP A 295 10.43 -22.17 -10.08
N ARG A 296 9.51 -23.02 -9.59
CA ARG A 296 9.51 -23.54 -8.22
C ARG A 296 10.20 -24.91 -8.06
N MET A 297 10.68 -25.50 -9.13
CA MET A 297 11.37 -26.79 -9.10
C MET A 297 12.80 -26.66 -9.63
N ASP A 298 13.76 -27.25 -8.94
CA ASP A 298 15.13 -27.37 -9.42
C ASP A 298 15.32 -28.52 -10.43
N SER A 299 16.53 -28.67 -10.96
CA SER A 299 16.89 -29.72 -11.90
C SER A 299 16.85 -31.14 -11.31
N HIS A 300 16.68 -31.27 -10.00
CA HIS A 300 16.60 -32.53 -9.26
C HIS A 300 15.19 -32.84 -8.75
N GLU A 301 14.19 -32.13 -9.28
CA GLU A 301 12.78 -32.26 -8.86
C GLU A 301 12.52 -31.89 -7.39
N HIS A 302 13.41 -31.09 -6.77
CA HIS A 302 13.18 -30.53 -5.46
C HIS A 302 12.53 -29.15 -5.57
N LEU A 303 11.65 -28.83 -4.63
CA LEU A 303 11.17 -27.48 -4.47
C LEU A 303 12.31 -26.57 -4.02
N ALA A 304 12.54 -25.52 -4.82
CA ALA A 304 13.51 -24.47 -4.58
C ALA A 304 12.76 -23.14 -4.41
N LEU A 305 12.88 -22.55 -3.25
CA LEU A 305 12.28 -21.25 -2.92
C LEU A 305 13.44 -20.29 -2.58
N ASP A 306 13.98 -19.65 -3.60
CA ASP A 306 15.18 -18.78 -3.46
C ASP A 306 14.95 -17.60 -2.50
N GLU A 307 13.70 -17.22 -2.27
CA GLU A 307 13.31 -16.15 -1.36
C GLU A 307 13.27 -16.59 0.12
N ILE A 308 13.42 -17.88 0.43
CA ILE A 308 13.47 -18.38 1.81
C ILE A 308 14.88 -18.23 2.37
N ARG A 309 15.10 -17.20 3.18
CA ARG A 309 16.39 -16.91 3.83
C ARG A 309 16.51 -17.50 5.23
N ILE A 310 15.54 -18.31 5.65
CA ILE A 310 15.56 -19.00 6.94
C ILE A 310 16.34 -20.32 6.74
N PRO A 311 17.40 -20.57 7.53
CA PRO A 311 18.18 -21.81 7.41
C PRO A 311 17.31 -23.05 7.64
N GLU A 312 17.52 -24.12 6.85
CA GLU A 312 16.72 -25.34 6.94
C GLU A 312 16.72 -25.96 8.35
N HIS A 313 17.84 -25.90 9.07
CA HIS A 313 17.89 -26.45 10.42
C HIS A 313 16.94 -25.74 11.38
N VAL A 314 16.63 -24.46 11.15
CA VAL A 314 15.60 -23.72 11.90
C VAL A 314 14.21 -24.20 11.50
N LEU A 315 13.94 -24.36 10.20
CA LEU A 315 12.65 -24.87 9.71
C LEU A 315 12.34 -26.30 10.17
N ARG A 316 13.38 -27.13 10.36
CA ARG A 316 13.24 -28.52 10.86
C ARG A 316 12.77 -28.60 12.30
N VAL A 317 13.09 -27.62 13.14
CA VAL A 317 12.73 -27.63 14.57
C VAL A 317 11.47 -26.83 14.90
N ILE A 318 10.83 -26.21 13.91
CA ILE A 318 9.54 -25.57 14.07
C ILE A 318 8.50 -26.60 14.55
N ASP A 319 7.79 -26.29 15.60
CA ASP A 319 6.77 -27.16 16.20
C ASP A 319 5.35 -26.56 16.12
N LYS A 320 5.22 -25.31 15.68
CA LYS A 320 3.96 -24.60 15.52
C LYS A 320 4.02 -23.65 14.33
N ILE A 321 2.95 -23.62 13.53
CA ILE A 321 2.75 -22.63 12.48
C ILE A 321 1.54 -21.76 12.84
N ILE A 322 1.65 -20.43 12.69
CA ILE A 322 0.53 -19.51 12.81
C ILE A 322 0.42 -18.74 11.50
N MET A 323 -0.70 -18.88 10.81
CA MET A 323 -0.99 -18.11 9.60
C MET A 323 -1.82 -16.89 9.96
N ILE A 324 -1.36 -15.71 9.56
CA ILE A 324 -2.03 -14.45 9.87
C ILE A 324 -2.38 -13.69 8.57
N GLY A 325 -3.52 -13.04 8.57
CA GLY A 325 -3.98 -12.24 7.44
C GLY A 325 -5.29 -11.53 7.78
N CYS A 326 -5.72 -10.62 6.89
CA CYS A 326 -7.01 -9.95 6.98
C CYS A 326 -7.89 -10.30 5.77
N GLY A 327 -9.20 -10.38 5.94
CA GLY A 327 -10.14 -10.66 4.86
C GLY A 327 -9.85 -12.00 4.16
N THR A 328 -9.86 -11.99 2.81
CA THR A 328 -9.62 -13.20 2.01
C THR A 328 -8.23 -13.82 2.21
N ALA A 329 -7.23 -13.03 2.59
CA ALA A 329 -5.90 -13.55 2.94
C ALA A 329 -5.95 -14.51 4.14
N SER A 330 -6.77 -14.22 5.17
CA SER A 330 -6.98 -15.15 6.27
C SER A 330 -7.70 -16.42 5.83
N TYR A 331 -8.63 -16.31 4.87
CA TYR A 331 -9.31 -17.48 4.30
C TYR A 331 -8.35 -18.36 3.48
N ALA A 332 -7.39 -17.76 2.77
CA ALA A 332 -6.33 -18.53 2.10
C ALA A 332 -5.54 -19.38 3.12
N GLY A 333 -5.21 -18.82 4.29
CA GLY A 333 -4.61 -19.53 5.39
C GLY A 333 -5.51 -20.68 5.93
N GLN A 334 -6.80 -20.43 6.08
CA GLN A 334 -7.76 -21.45 6.53
C GLN A 334 -7.84 -22.65 5.56
N VAL A 335 -7.86 -22.38 4.25
CA VAL A 335 -7.83 -23.45 3.23
C VAL A 335 -6.52 -24.21 3.29
N ALA A 336 -5.39 -23.53 3.35
CA ALA A 336 -4.06 -24.12 3.33
C ALA A 336 -3.73 -24.95 4.60
N ARG A 337 -4.26 -24.54 5.75
CA ARG A 337 -4.06 -25.21 7.04
C ARG A 337 -4.19 -26.72 6.94
N TYR A 338 -5.26 -27.21 6.32
CA TYR A 338 -5.54 -28.65 6.23
C TYR A 338 -4.44 -29.41 5.50
N ALA A 339 -3.94 -28.85 4.40
CA ALA A 339 -2.87 -29.48 3.63
C ALA A 339 -1.54 -29.42 4.39
N ILE A 340 -1.20 -28.28 4.98
CA ILE A 340 0.05 -28.09 5.73
C ILE A 340 0.11 -29.01 6.96
N GLU A 341 -0.95 -29.08 7.75
CA GLU A 341 -1.03 -30.03 8.89
C GLU A 341 -0.87 -31.47 8.43
N HIS A 342 -1.50 -31.83 7.30
CA HIS A 342 -1.39 -33.16 6.75
C HIS A 342 0.04 -33.50 6.27
N TRP A 343 0.69 -32.59 5.57
CA TRP A 343 2.02 -32.81 4.98
C TRP A 343 3.15 -32.67 5.99
N CYS A 344 3.09 -31.64 6.82
CA CYS A 344 4.18 -31.29 7.73
C CYS A 344 4.06 -31.94 9.12
N ARG A 345 2.86 -32.42 9.49
CA ARG A 345 2.56 -32.97 10.83
C ARG A 345 2.87 -32.02 11.98
N ILE A 346 2.61 -30.73 11.74
CA ILE A 346 2.74 -29.62 12.70
C ILE A 346 1.37 -28.98 12.87
N PRO A 347 0.96 -28.60 14.11
CA PRO A 347 -0.25 -27.80 14.32
C PRO A 347 -0.20 -26.47 13.58
N VAL A 348 -1.29 -26.12 12.90
CA VAL A 348 -1.44 -24.86 12.21
C VAL A 348 -2.62 -24.09 12.80
N GLU A 349 -2.37 -22.94 13.37
CA GLU A 349 -3.39 -21.97 13.78
C GLU A 349 -3.60 -20.93 12.67
N VAL A 350 -4.81 -20.42 12.51
CA VAL A 350 -5.10 -19.33 11.59
C VAL A 350 -5.82 -18.24 12.36
N GLU A 351 -5.28 -17.03 12.29
CA GLU A 351 -5.81 -15.88 13.02
C GLU A 351 -5.97 -14.64 12.13
N LEU A 352 -6.91 -13.79 12.50
CA LEU A 352 -6.96 -12.45 11.96
C LEU A 352 -5.78 -11.63 12.51
N SER A 353 -5.07 -10.93 11.63
CA SER A 353 -3.93 -10.11 12.04
C SER A 353 -4.32 -9.02 13.05
N SER A 354 -5.55 -8.49 12.95
CA SER A 354 -6.10 -7.51 13.89
C SER A 354 -6.24 -8.05 15.31
N GLU A 355 -6.53 -9.36 15.48
CA GLU A 355 -6.69 -9.99 16.78
C GLU A 355 -5.36 -10.50 17.35
N PHE A 356 -4.49 -11.01 16.47
CA PHE A 356 -3.22 -11.63 16.84
C PHE A 356 -2.38 -10.76 17.79
N ARG A 357 -2.18 -9.49 17.44
CA ARG A 357 -1.38 -8.56 18.25
C ARG A 357 -1.97 -8.33 19.64
N TYR A 358 -3.30 -8.11 19.71
CA TYR A 358 -3.95 -7.68 20.95
C TYR A 358 -4.22 -8.82 21.92
N ARG A 359 -4.33 -10.06 21.43
CA ARG A 359 -4.51 -11.20 22.30
C ARG A 359 -3.20 -11.68 22.95
N ASP A 360 -2.05 -11.12 22.58
CA ASP A 360 -0.73 -11.52 23.08
C ASP A 360 -0.47 -13.03 22.97
N PRO A 361 -0.34 -13.58 21.73
CA PRO A 361 -0.25 -15.01 21.47
C PRO A 361 1.04 -15.60 22.00
N VAL A 362 0.99 -16.87 22.42
CA VAL A 362 2.19 -17.61 22.81
C VAL A 362 2.97 -17.99 21.55
N VAL A 363 4.03 -17.25 21.28
CA VAL A 363 4.97 -17.48 20.17
C VAL A 363 6.41 -17.46 20.67
N GLY A 364 7.33 -18.00 19.89
CA GLY A 364 8.75 -18.04 20.24
C GLY A 364 9.59 -18.62 19.10
N GLU A 365 10.86 -18.93 19.37
CA GLU A 365 11.86 -19.36 18.38
C GLU A 365 11.46 -20.60 17.55
N LYS A 366 10.57 -21.44 18.08
CA LYS A 366 10.06 -22.63 17.35
C LYS A 366 8.73 -22.38 16.64
N THR A 367 8.24 -21.15 16.65
CA THR A 367 7.03 -20.76 15.93
C THR A 367 7.39 -20.16 14.58
N LEU A 368 6.74 -20.64 13.51
CA LEU A 368 6.77 -20.01 12.20
C LEU A 368 5.48 -19.22 12.01
N VAL A 369 5.58 -17.91 11.83
CA VAL A 369 4.44 -17.07 11.46
C VAL A 369 4.43 -16.90 9.95
N VAL A 370 3.30 -17.22 9.31
CA VAL A 370 3.09 -17.03 7.86
C VAL A 370 2.14 -15.85 7.68
N ALA A 371 2.67 -14.74 7.21
CA ALA A 371 1.91 -13.51 6.99
C ALA A 371 1.43 -13.44 5.54
N ILE A 372 0.12 -13.40 5.32
CA ILE A 372 -0.50 -13.40 4.00
C ILE A 372 -1.11 -12.02 3.74
N SER A 373 -0.70 -11.37 2.64
CA SER A 373 -1.24 -10.08 2.23
C SER A 373 -1.09 -9.87 0.73
N GLN A 374 -2.10 -9.35 0.05
CA GLN A 374 -2.00 -9.01 -1.37
C GLN A 374 -1.08 -7.78 -1.54
N SER A 375 -1.37 -6.68 -0.87
CA SER A 375 -0.62 -5.43 -1.00
C SER A 375 0.72 -5.43 -0.27
N GLY A 376 0.87 -6.29 0.76
CA GLY A 376 2.02 -6.24 1.66
C GLY A 376 2.08 -4.96 2.53
N GLU A 377 0.97 -4.18 2.59
CA GLU A 377 0.88 -2.91 3.31
C GLU A 377 -0.30 -2.89 4.31
N THR A 378 -0.83 -4.07 4.67
CA THR A 378 -1.92 -4.17 5.65
C THR A 378 -1.37 -3.90 7.05
N MET A 379 -1.78 -2.80 7.67
CA MET A 379 -1.23 -2.31 8.94
C MET A 379 -1.32 -3.34 10.06
N ASP A 380 -2.48 -3.98 10.23
CA ASP A 380 -2.66 -5.01 11.26
C ASP A 380 -1.68 -6.16 11.07
N THR A 381 -1.42 -6.56 9.82
CA THR A 381 -0.45 -7.62 9.51
C THR A 381 0.99 -7.17 9.77
N ILE A 382 1.34 -5.92 9.44
CA ILE A 382 2.66 -5.35 9.76
C ILE A 382 2.91 -5.36 11.26
N GLN A 383 1.94 -4.89 12.05
CA GLN A 383 2.06 -4.85 13.50
C GLN A 383 2.12 -6.26 14.11
N ALA A 384 1.35 -7.21 13.57
CA ALA A 384 1.38 -8.61 13.99
C ALA A 384 2.76 -9.26 13.71
N ILE A 385 3.37 -8.97 12.56
CA ILE A 385 4.73 -9.43 12.22
C ILE A 385 5.75 -8.87 13.22
N ARG A 386 5.70 -7.58 13.52
CA ARG A 386 6.62 -6.95 14.47
C ARG A 386 6.50 -7.58 15.85
N HIS A 387 5.29 -7.75 16.34
CA HIS A 387 5.01 -8.41 17.59
C HIS A 387 5.55 -9.86 17.64
N ALA A 388 5.32 -10.64 16.59
CA ALA A 388 5.83 -12.02 16.50
C ALA A 388 7.37 -12.07 16.53
N ARG A 389 8.04 -11.18 15.80
CA ARG A 389 9.51 -11.10 15.74
C ARG A 389 10.13 -10.65 17.05
N GLU A 390 9.51 -9.70 17.76
CA GLU A 390 9.94 -9.28 19.10
C GLU A 390 9.93 -10.44 20.09
N GLN A 391 9.04 -11.41 19.91
CA GLN A 391 8.98 -12.64 20.73
C GLN A 391 9.86 -13.79 20.19
N GLY A 392 10.64 -13.56 19.14
CA GLY A 392 11.61 -14.51 18.60
C GLY A 392 11.09 -15.44 17.50
N ALA A 393 9.81 -15.34 17.07
CA ALA A 393 9.28 -16.13 15.98
C ALA A 393 9.93 -15.75 14.64
N LYS A 394 10.03 -16.75 13.74
CA LYS A 394 10.40 -16.53 12.34
C LYS A 394 9.18 -16.19 11.51
N VAL A 395 9.33 -15.28 10.55
CA VAL A 395 8.24 -14.80 9.70
C VAL A 395 8.53 -15.09 8.23
N VAL A 396 7.59 -15.76 7.57
CA VAL A 396 7.51 -15.91 6.12
C VAL A 396 6.35 -15.06 5.61
N ALA A 397 6.59 -14.17 4.67
CA ALA A 397 5.55 -13.42 4.00
C ALA A 397 5.12 -14.09 2.70
N ILE A 398 3.81 -14.15 2.45
CA ILE A 398 3.23 -14.46 1.14
C ILE A 398 2.56 -13.19 0.65
N VAL A 399 3.16 -12.52 -0.33
CA VAL A 399 2.71 -11.20 -0.82
C VAL A 399 2.71 -11.15 -2.34
N ASN A 400 1.90 -10.25 -2.90
CA ASN A 400 1.86 -10.04 -4.34
C ASN A 400 2.69 -8.83 -4.79
N THR A 401 2.94 -7.86 -3.88
CA THR A 401 3.66 -6.63 -4.20
C THR A 401 5.11 -6.73 -3.74
N PRO A 402 6.08 -6.79 -4.67
CA PRO A 402 7.50 -6.75 -4.34
C PRO A 402 7.87 -5.45 -3.62
N GLY A 403 8.87 -5.51 -2.72
CA GLY A 403 9.36 -4.33 -2.00
C GLY A 403 8.36 -3.71 -1.00
N SER A 404 7.23 -4.37 -0.73
CA SER A 404 6.26 -3.92 0.27
C SER A 404 6.80 -3.99 1.69
N THR A 405 6.18 -3.27 2.62
CA THR A 405 6.61 -3.24 4.03
C THR A 405 6.64 -4.65 4.64
N ILE A 406 5.62 -5.47 4.42
CA ILE A 406 5.57 -6.85 4.91
C ILE A 406 6.73 -7.67 4.33
N SER A 407 7.05 -7.52 3.03
CA SER A 407 8.15 -8.27 2.40
C SER A 407 9.52 -7.87 2.99
N ARG A 408 9.72 -6.61 3.31
CA ARG A 408 10.97 -6.11 3.89
C ARG A 408 11.16 -6.47 5.36
N GLU A 409 10.07 -6.50 6.12
CA GLU A 409 10.10 -6.78 7.56
C GLU A 409 10.02 -8.28 7.88
N SER A 410 9.90 -9.16 6.88
CA SER A 410 9.86 -10.61 7.06
C SER A 410 11.25 -11.26 6.89
N ASP A 411 11.47 -12.41 7.56
CA ASP A 411 12.71 -13.18 7.45
C ASP A 411 12.80 -13.91 6.10
N ALA A 412 11.67 -14.15 5.43
CA ALA A 412 11.60 -14.74 4.09
C ALA A 412 10.34 -14.29 3.36
N VAL A 413 10.36 -14.34 2.02
CA VAL A 413 9.26 -13.86 1.17
C VAL A 413 8.97 -14.87 0.06
N ILE A 414 7.68 -15.11 -0.18
CA ILE A 414 7.17 -15.81 -1.37
C ILE A 414 6.28 -14.83 -2.14
N LEU A 415 6.67 -14.50 -3.35
CA LEU A 415 5.89 -13.65 -4.25
C LEU A 415 4.88 -14.49 -5.04
N THR A 416 3.65 -14.02 -5.11
CA THR A 416 2.59 -14.71 -5.86
C THR A 416 2.59 -14.40 -7.36
N HIS A 417 3.23 -13.31 -7.79
CA HIS A 417 3.33 -12.88 -9.20
C HIS A 417 1.97 -12.76 -9.92
N ALA A 418 0.86 -12.62 -9.19
CA ALA A 418 -0.48 -12.54 -9.77
C ALA A 418 -0.74 -11.25 -10.58
N GLY A 419 0.22 -10.32 -10.58
CA GLY A 419 0.07 -8.99 -11.17
C GLY A 419 -0.84 -8.07 -10.34
N PRO A 420 -1.04 -6.82 -10.76
CA PRO A 420 -1.82 -5.84 -10.00
C PRO A 420 -3.28 -6.29 -9.89
N GLU A 421 -3.84 -6.24 -8.67
CA GLU A 421 -5.26 -6.48 -8.38
C GLU A 421 -5.88 -5.16 -7.90
N ILE A 422 -6.81 -4.64 -8.67
CA ILE A 422 -7.40 -3.30 -8.51
C ILE A 422 -8.85 -3.40 -8.01
N ALA A 423 -9.55 -4.49 -8.29
CA ALA A 423 -10.90 -4.71 -7.77
C ALA A 423 -10.89 -4.80 -6.24
N VAL A 424 -11.95 -4.26 -5.61
CA VAL A 424 -12.05 -4.21 -4.13
C VAL A 424 -12.09 -5.60 -3.52
N ALA A 425 -12.87 -6.50 -4.10
CA ALA A 425 -12.91 -7.90 -3.66
C ALA A 425 -11.82 -8.70 -4.39
N SER A 426 -11.01 -9.42 -3.62
CA SER A 426 -9.91 -10.21 -4.15
C SER A 426 -10.42 -11.45 -4.90
N THR A 427 -9.78 -11.76 -6.01
CA THR A 427 -10.06 -12.94 -6.85
C THR A 427 -8.78 -13.68 -7.20
N LYS A 428 -8.00 -13.19 -8.18
CA LYS A 428 -6.75 -13.82 -8.60
C LYS A 428 -5.68 -13.85 -7.50
N ALA A 429 -5.59 -12.80 -6.67
CA ALA A 429 -4.65 -12.80 -5.57
C ALA A 429 -5.01 -13.86 -4.52
N PHE A 430 -6.31 -14.10 -4.24
CA PHE A 430 -6.73 -15.15 -3.33
C PHE A 430 -6.32 -16.54 -3.82
N THR A 431 -6.61 -16.89 -5.08
CA THR A 431 -6.24 -18.20 -5.64
C THR A 431 -4.73 -18.38 -5.71
N SER A 432 -3.99 -17.33 -6.03
CA SER A 432 -2.52 -17.33 -6.00
C SER A 432 -1.96 -17.47 -4.59
N GLN A 433 -2.57 -16.82 -3.58
CA GLN A 433 -2.19 -16.98 -2.17
C GLN A 433 -2.38 -18.42 -1.67
N VAL A 434 -3.52 -19.05 -2.00
CA VAL A 434 -3.74 -20.47 -1.67
C VAL A 434 -2.67 -21.34 -2.31
N THR A 435 -2.36 -21.11 -3.59
CA THR A 435 -1.31 -21.83 -4.32
C THR A 435 0.06 -21.64 -3.66
N ALA A 436 0.44 -20.42 -3.31
CA ALA A 436 1.71 -20.13 -2.63
C ALA A 436 1.79 -20.78 -1.24
N CYS A 437 0.67 -20.82 -0.50
CA CYS A 437 0.59 -21.53 0.78
C CYS A 437 0.82 -23.04 0.62
N TYR A 438 0.29 -23.66 -0.45
CA TYR A 438 0.53 -25.07 -0.74
C TYR A 438 1.98 -25.33 -1.10
N ILE A 439 2.60 -24.47 -1.93
CA ILE A 439 4.03 -24.54 -2.25
C ILE A 439 4.87 -24.47 -0.96
N LEU A 440 4.58 -23.50 -0.07
CA LEU A 440 5.26 -23.41 1.23
C LEU A 440 5.08 -24.69 2.07
N GLY A 441 3.87 -25.22 2.13
CA GLY A 441 3.59 -26.46 2.87
C GLY A 441 4.37 -27.65 2.34
N LEU A 442 4.44 -27.83 1.02
CA LEU A 442 5.24 -28.88 0.38
C LEU A 442 6.74 -28.67 0.62
N TYR A 443 7.23 -27.44 0.51
CA TYR A 443 8.62 -27.11 0.83
C TYR A 443 8.99 -27.44 2.28
N LEU A 444 8.14 -27.05 3.23
CA LEU A 444 8.36 -27.40 4.64
C LEU A 444 8.34 -28.92 4.86
N ALA A 445 7.45 -29.64 4.19
CA ALA A 445 7.38 -31.11 4.27
C ALA A 445 8.64 -31.77 3.70
N GLN A 446 9.20 -31.23 2.59
CA GLN A 446 10.48 -31.66 2.01
C GLN A 446 11.63 -31.43 2.99
N VAL A 447 11.81 -30.20 3.49
CA VAL A 447 12.89 -29.83 4.42
C VAL A 447 12.86 -30.67 5.70
N ARG A 448 11.69 -31.04 6.18
CA ARG A 448 11.48 -31.86 7.39
C ARG A 448 11.58 -33.35 7.12
N GLY A 449 11.69 -33.79 5.87
CA GLY A 449 11.73 -35.21 5.50
C GLY A 449 10.39 -35.95 5.66
N ASN A 450 9.27 -35.19 5.69
CA ASN A 450 7.92 -35.75 5.73
C ASN A 450 7.40 -36.17 4.33
N LYS A 451 8.00 -35.60 3.28
CA LYS A 451 7.73 -35.87 1.87
C LYS A 451 9.02 -36.04 1.08
N TYR A 452 9.04 -36.98 0.17
CA TYR A 452 10.17 -37.25 -0.72
C TYR A 452 9.97 -36.60 -2.08
N ALA A 453 11.03 -36.54 -2.89
CA ALA A 453 11.03 -35.80 -4.16
C ALA A 453 9.94 -36.26 -5.14
N ASP A 454 9.71 -37.61 -5.25
CA ASP A 454 8.66 -38.17 -6.10
C ASP A 454 7.24 -37.80 -5.64
N GLU A 455 6.99 -37.80 -4.33
CA GLU A 455 5.72 -37.30 -3.80
C GLU A 455 5.51 -35.81 -4.05
N ILE A 456 6.56 -34.98 -3.89
CA ILE A 456 6.54 -33.55 -4.16
C ILE A 456 6.24 -33.31 -5.64
N ALA A 457 6.93 -34.02 -6.54
CA ALA A 457 6.72 -33.93 -7.98
C ALA A 457 5.26 -34.24 -8.37
N ASP A 458 4.66 -35.29 -7.80
CA ASP A 458 3.24 -35.68 -8.02
C ASP A 458 2.28 -34.53 -7.56
N TYR A 459 2.54 -33.90 -6.40
CA TYR A 459 1.74 -32.76 -5.96
C TYR A 459 1.91 -31.54 -6.88
N MET A 460 3.14 -31.25 -7.29
CA MET A 460 3.41 -30.13 -8.21
C MET A 460 2.77 -30.36 -9.58
N GLU A 461 2.78 -31.60 -10.10
CA GLU A 461 2.07 -31.94 -11.35
C GLU A 461 0.55 -31.70 -11.22
N LYS A 462 -0.04 -32.06 -10.07
CA LYS A 462 -1.45 -31.79 -9.79
C LYS A 462 -1.74 -30.29 -9.70
N LEU A 463 -0.88 -29.52 -9.04
CA LEU A 463 -1.00 -28.06 -8.97
C LEU A 463 -0.85 -27.42 -10.37
N ALA A 464 0.05 -27.92 -11.22
CA ALA A 464 0.23 -27.42 -12.58
C ALA A 464 -1.02 -27.58 -13.48
N ARG A 465 -1.98 -28.42 -13.11
CA ARG A 465 -3.28 -28.58 -13.79
C ARG A 465 -4.35 -27.60 -13.33
N LEU A 466 -4.12 -26.86 -12.21
CA LEU A 466 -5.10 -25.90 -11.68
C LEU A 466 -5.48 -24.79 -12.67
N PRO A 467 -4.54 -24.16 -13.41
CA PRO A 467 -4.90 -23.13 -14.38
C PRO A 467 -5.95 -23.64 -15.40
N GLU A 468 -5.78 -24.84 -15.92
CA GLU A 468 -6.75 -25.43 -16.86
C GLU A 468 -8.09 -25.75 -16.16
N ALA A 469 -8.07 -26.22 -14.94
CA ALA A 469 -9.29 -26.49 -14.19
C ALA A 469 -10.07 -25.20 -13.87
N ILE A 470 -9.38 -24.13 -13.49
CA ILE A 470 -9.99 -22.81 -13.30
C ILE A 470 -10.58 -22.29 -14.60
N GLN A 471 -9.85 -22.40 -15.73
CA GLN A 471 -10.36 -21.98 -17.04
C GLN A 471 -11.66 -22.72 -17.41
N LYS A 472 -11.76 -24.02 -17.18
CA LYS A 472 -12.99 -24.79 -17.41
C LYS A 472 -14.18 -24.27 -16.57
N VAL A 473 -13.93 -23.86 -15.32
CA VAL A 473 -14.97 -23.23 -14.49
C VAL A 473 -15.39 -21.87 -15.07
N LEU A 474 -14.44 -21.05 -15.50
CA LEU A 474 -14.72 -19.75 -16.11
C LEU A 474 -15.51 -19.89 -17.42
N ASP A 475 -15.20 -20.89 -18.25
CA ASP A 475 -15.91 -21.17 -19.50
C ASP A 475 -17.39 -21.55 -19.27
N SER A 476 -17.73 -22.06 -18.07
CA SER A 476 -19.11 -22.33 -17.65
C SER A 476 -19.83 -21.12 -17.02
N GLY A 477 -19.20 -19.96 -17.00
CA GLY A 477 -19.64 -18.75 -16.26
C GLY A 477 -21.03 -18.21 -16.66
N GLU A 478 -21.53 -18.49 -17.87
CA GLU A 478 -22.86 -17.98 -18.31
C GLU A 478 -23.99 -18.56 -17.45
N SER A 479 -23.91 -19.82 -17.03
CA SER A 479 -24.90 -20.43 -16.12
C SER A 479 -24.91 -19.75 -14.75
N VAL A 480 -23.73 -19.43 -14.23
CA VAL A 480 -23.57 -18.68 -12.96
C VAL A 480 -24.12 -17.26 -13.11
N ARG A 481 -23.84 -16.60 -14.22
CA ARG A 481 -24.36 -15.25 -14.54
C ARG A 481 -25.89 -15.22 -14.61
N GLN A 482 -26.50 -16.22 -15.24
CA GLN A 482 -27.96 -16.35 -15.30
C GLN A 482 -28.55 -16.55 -13.89
N PHE A 483 -27.93 -17.40 -13.07
CA PHE A 483 -28.35 -17.61 -11.69
C PHE A 483 -28.19 -16.31 -10.86
N ALA A 484 -27.06 -15.62 -10.98
CA ALA A 484 -26.82 -14.35 -10.28
C ALA A 484 -27.89 -13.28 -10.63
N ARG A 485 -28.38 -13.23 -11.88
CA ARG A 485 -29.48 -12.33 -12.26
C ARG A 485 -30.76 -12.56 -11.49
N THR A 486 -31.02 -13.80 -11.03
CA THR A 486 -32.20 -14.10 -10.20
C THR A 486 -32.07 -13.58 -8.77
N MET A 487 -30.83 -13.33 -8.32
CA MET A 487 -30.51 -12.87 -6.96
C MET A 487 -30.15 -11.37 -6.89
N LYS A 488 -30.21 -10.64 -8.01
CA LYS A 488 -29.74 -9.24 -8.10
C LYS A 488 -30.41 -8.29 -7.09
N ASP A 489 -31.64 -8.60 -6.67
CA ASP A 489 -32.43 -7.80 -5.75
C ASP A 489 -32.38 -8.37 -4.30
N ALA A 490 -31.64 -9.46 -4.07
CA ALA A 490 -31.48 -10.02 -2.74
C ALA A 490 -30.60 -9.12 -1.87
N THR A 491 -31.01 -8.90 -0.63
CA THR A 491 -30.27 -8.07 0.35
C THR A 491 -29.11 -8.83 1.00
N SER A 492 -29.14 -10.17 0.95
CA SER A 492 -28.10 -11.04 1.51
C SER A 492 -28.06 -12.38 0.81
N VAL A 493 -26.88 -12.99 0.77
CA VAL A 493 -26.64 -14.35 0.25
C VAL A 493 -25.83 -15.12 1.29
N ILE A 494 -26.29 -16.32 1.64
CA ILE A 494 -25.63 -17.21 2.60
C ILE A 494 -25.01 -18.37 1.82
N TYR A 495 -23.69 -18.55 1.98
CA TYR A 495 -22.96 -19.72 1.47
C TYR A 495 -22.81 -20.75 2.58
N LEU A 496 -23.08 -22.01 2.26
CA LEU A 496 -22.93 -23.13 3.18
C LEU A 496 -21.96 -24.13 2.59
N GLY A 497 -21.01 -24.59 3.41
CA GLY A 497 -20.01 -25.57 3.00
C GLY A 497 -19.43 -26.31 4.19
N ARG A 498 -18.59 -27.31 3.93
CA ARG A 498 -17.81 -28.05 4.93
C ARG A 498 -16.35 -28.07 4.49
N HIS A 499 -15.42 -28.04 5.47
CA HIS A 499 -14.00 -28.09 5.23
C HIS A 499 -13.56 -26.93 4.31
N VAL A 500 -13.04 -27.21 3.11
CA VAL A 500 -12.61 -26.21 2.13
C VAL A 500 -13.72 -25.80 1.14
N GLY A 501 -14.91 -26.35 1.26
CA GLY A 501 -16.05 -26.06 0.36
C GLY A 501 -16.97 -24.97 0.86
#